data_ffbd515ad649283f1f2230014542d8c3
#
_entry.id   ffbd515ad649283f1f2230014542d8c3
#
_cell.length_a   1.000
_cell.length_b   1.000
_cell.length_c   1.000
_cell.angle_alpha   90.00
_cell.angle_beta   90.00
_cell.angle_gamma   90.00
#
_symmetry.space_group_name_H-M   'P 1'
#
loop_
_entity.id
_entity.type
_entity.pdbx_description
1 polymer ?
#
loop_
_entity_poly.entity_id
_entity_poly.type
_entity_poly.pdbx_seq_one_letter_code
_entity_poly.pdbx_strand_id
1 'polypeptide(L)'
;MNKLSLVFATALSVACGTALADPVSVNGGKVHFRGEVVNTGCAVDAGSVDQTVQLGQVRSAKLAEAGATSTAVGFNIQLDDCDTTLVSKASIAFSGAAVDSTNTTVLALQSSAAGGATNVGIQILDRTGTALKLDGESYSAATT
;
A
#
# COMPACT_ATOMS: atom_id res chain seq x y z
N MET A 1 22.97 -88.09 42.29
CA MET A 1 23.12 -87.98 40.82
C MET A 1 22.48 -86.77 40.33
N ASN A 2 23.30 -85.88 39.83
CA ASN A 2 23.09 -84.43 39.63
C ASN A 2 22.33 -84.14 38.37
N LYS A 3 21.38 -83.27 38.47
CA LYS A 3 20.87 -82.56 37.27
C LYS A 3 20.98 -81.04 37.47
N LEU A 4 21.97 -80.49 36.83
CA LEU A 4 22.26 -79.10 36.74
C LEU A 4 21.32 -78.52 35.71
N SER A 5 20.38 -77.68 36.12
CA SER A 5 19.50 -76.91 35.21
C SER A 5 20.10 -75.55 35.06
N LEU A 6 20.60 -75.28 33.86
CA LEU A 6 21.14 -74.01 33.45
C LEU A 6 19.96 -73.15 32.95
N VAL A 7 19.61 -72.11 33.67
CA VAL A 7 18.59 -71.09 33.24
C VAL A 7 19.29 -69.99 32.48
N PHE A 8 19.11 -69.99 31.19
CA PHE A 8 19.56 -68.87 30.34
C PHE A 8 18.53 -67.71 30.46
N ALA A 9 18.89 -66.64 31.14
CA ALA A 9 18.13 -65.40 31.12
C ALA A 9 18.62 -64.53 29.96
N THR A 10 17.83 -64.46 28.86
CA THR A 10 18.05 -63.54 27.77
C THR A 10 17.48 -62.15 28.14
N ALA A 11 18.41 -61.25 28.47
CA ALA A 11 18.03 -59.80 28.63
C ALA A 11 17.82 -59.19 27.27
N LEU A 12 16.55 -58.90 26.98
CA LEU A 12 16.13 -58.13 25.78
C LEU A 12 16.33 -56.66 26.09
N SER A 13 17.46 -56.06 25.68
CA SER A 13 17.71 -54.61 25.76
C SER A 13 16.94 -53.91 24.63
N VAL A 14 15.83 -53.24 24.97
CA VAL A 14 15.12 -52.33 24.08
C VAL A 14 15.96 -51.06 23.97
N ALA A 15 16.70 -50.92 22.85
CA ALA A 15 17.33 -49.66 22.48
C ALA A 15 16.26 -48.67 22.06
N CYS A 16 15.88 -47.76 22.97
CA CYS A 16 15.03 -46.60 22.65
C CYS A 16 15.88 -45.60 21.86
N GLY A 17 15.85 -45.71 20.54
CA GLY A 17 16.45 -44.72 19.65
C GLY A 17 15.70 -43.39 19.75
N THR A 18 16.33 -42.38 20.35
CA THR A 18 15.87 -41.00 20.27
C THR A 18 16.07 -40.51 18.83
N ALA A 19 15.00 -40.43 18.06
CA ALA A 19 15.01 -39.76 16.78
C ALA A 19 15.25 -38.27 17.05
N LEU A 20 16.48 -37.80 16.87
CA LEU A 20 16.77 -36.37 16.80
C LEU A 20 16.22 -35.89 15.45
N ALA A 21 15.09 -35.18 15.48
CA ALA A 21 14.61 -34.50 14.30
C ALA A 21 15.53 -33.29 14.07
N ASP A 22 16.30 -33.33 12.99
CA ASP A 22 17.09 -32.18 12.56
C ASP A 22 16.18 -31.03 12.23
N PRO A 23 16.47 -29.79 12.68
CA PRO A 23 15.69 -28.63 12.34
C PRO A 23 15.75 -28.39 10.82
N VAL A 24 14.61 -28.46 10.15
CA VAL A 24 14.51 -28.15 8.73
C VAL A 24 14.57 -26.65 8.56
N SER A 25 15.65 -26.16 7.97
CA SER A 25 15.80 -24.78 7.57
C SER A 25 15.19 -24.57 6.18
N VAL A 26 14.23 -23.65 6.08
CA VAL A 26 13.65 -23.24 4.80
C VAL A 26 14.08 -21.81 4.47
N ASN A 27 14.31 -21.52 3.19
CA ASN A 27 14.62 -20.17 2.75
C ASN A 27 13.35 -19.32 2.82
N GLY A 28 13.27 -18.39 3.78
CA GLY A 28 12.13 -17.51 4.02
C GLY A 28 11.99 -16.35 3.00
N GLY A 29 12.88 -16.26 2.01
CA GLY A 29 12.85 -15.18 1.04
C GLY A 29 13.67 -13.96 1.47
N LYS A 30 13.43 -12.83 0.79
CA LYS A 30 14.10 -11.55 1.02
C LYS A 30 13.09 -10.51 1.47
N VAL A 31 13.43 -9.75 2.50
CA VAL A 31 12.64 -8.60 2.97
C VAL A 31 13.45 -7.34 2.72
N HIS A 32 12.87 -6.38 2.04
CA HIS A 32 13.48 -5.08 1.78
C HIS A 32 12.83 -4.03 2.68
N PHE A 33 13.67 -3.32 3.42
CA PHE A 33 13.26 -2.19 4.25
C PHE A 33 13.66 -0.89 3.54
N ARG A 34 12.72 0.02 3.43
CA ARG A 34 12.95 1.38 2.90
C ARG A 34 12.32 2.37 3.86
N GLY A 35 13.00 3.48 4.07
CA GLY A 35 12.53 4.56 4.91
C GLY A 35 13.35 5.80 4.63
N GLU A 36 12.81 6.96 4.98
CA GLU A 36 13.45 8.26 4.88
C GLU A 36 13.34 8.95 6.23
N VAL A 37 14.38 9.68 6.62
CA VAL A 37 14.37 10.53 7.82
C VAL A 37 14.23 11.96 7.37
N VAL A 38 13.15 12.61 7.77
CA VAL A 38 12.82 13.99 7.40
C VAL A 38 12.89 14.91 8.60
N ASN A 39 13.27 16.16 8.37
CA ASN A 39 13.25 17.20 9.39
C ASN A 39 12.17 18.23 9.06
N THR A 40 10.92 17.79 9.19
CA THR A 40 9.71 18.59 8.91
C THR A 40 8.80 18.58 10.15
N GLY A 41 7.77 19.41 10.15
CA GLY A 41 6.81 19.45 11.26
C GLY A 41 5.97 18.18 11.42
N CYS A 42 5.89 17.33 10.38
CA CYS A 42 5.21 16.03 10.41
C CYS A 42 5.96 15.04 9.49
N ALA A 43 5.76 13.75 9.70
CA ALA A 43 6.12 12.70 8.77
C ALA A 43 4.88 12.18 8.04
N VAL A 44 5.02 11.67 6.81
CA VAL A 44 3.93 10.98 6.11
C VAL A 44 3.92 9.52 6.56
N ASP A 45 2.76 9.02 6.96
CA ASP A 45 2.57 7.61 7.33
C ASP A 45 2.98 6.68 6.19
N ALA A 46 3.60 5.56 6.52
CA ALA A 46 4.14 4.62 5.56
C ALA A 46 3.07 4.05 4.60
N GLY A 47 1.83 3.88 5.05
CA GLY A 47 0.70 3.45 4.22
C GLY A 47 0.20 4.54 3.27
N SER A 48 0.60 5.80 3.51
CA SER A 48 0.23 6.95 2.70
C SER A 48 1.27 7.34 1.65
N VAL A 49 2.50 6.80 1.73
CA VAL A 49 3.60 7.12 0.79
C VAL A 49 3.36 6.52 -0.59
N ASP A 50 2.75 5.33 -0.67
CA ASP A 50 2.44 4.65 -1.93
C ASP A 50 1.06 4.00 -1.83
N GLN A 51 0.04 4.71 -2.30
CA GLN A 51 -1.36 4.29 -2.20
C GLN A 51 -1.95 3.92 -3.54
N THR A 52 -2.78 2.89 -3.56
CA THR A 52 -3.66 2.59 -4.68
C THR A 52 -5.10 2.93 -4.32
N VAL A 53 -5.66 3.95 -4.96
CA VAL A 53 -7.07 4.32 -4.80
C VAL A 53 -7.91 3.53 -5.78
N GLN A 54 -8.80 2.67 -5.29
CA GLN A 54 -9.69 1.85 -6.10
C GLN A 54 -10.90 2.66 -6.54
N LEU A 55 -10.93 3.09 -7.80
CA LEU A 55 -12.03 3.90 -8.34
C LEU A 55 -13.27 3.06 -8.73
N GLY A 56 -13.13 1.73 -8.75
CA GLY A 56 -14.20 0.82 -9.16
C GLY A 56 -14.49 0.90 -10.66
N GLN A 57 -15.71 0.51 -11.03
CA GLN A 57 -16.18 0.55 -12.42
C GLN A 57 -17.15 1.69 -12.64
N VAL A 58 -16.93 2.47 -13.69
CA VAL A 58 -17.83 3.55 -14.12
C VAL A 58 -18.40 3.20 -15.48
N ARG A 59 -19.72 3.27 -15.62
CA ARG A 59 -20.40 3.01 -16.92
C ARG A 59 -20.10 4.15 -17.87
N SER A 60 -19.71 3.84 -19.10
CA SER A 60 -19.40 4.84 -20.14
C SER A 60 -20.58 5.79 -20.41
N ALA A 61 -21.82 5.27 -20.34
CA ALA A 61 -23.02 6.08 -20.49
C ALA A 61 -23.14 7.21 -19.43
N LYS A 62 -22.46 7.07 -18.26
CA LYS A 62 -22.45 8.13 -17.24
C LYS A 62 -21.49 9.27 -17.58
N LEU A 63 -20.52 9.01 -18.46
CA LEU A 63 -19.49 9.95 -18.90
C LEU A 63 -19.65 10.32 -20.38
N ALA A 64 -20.85 10.17 -20.94
CA ALA A 64 -21.10 10.36 -22.36
C ALA A 64 -21.07 11.83 -22.80
N GLU A 65 -21.27 12.77 -21.87
CA GLU A 65 -21.30 14.20 -22.14
C GLU A 65 -20.02 14.88 -21.66
N ALA A 66 -19.57 15.91 -22.36
CA ALA A 66 -18.42 16.70 -21.93
C ALA A 66 -18.68 17.33 -20.56
N GLY A 67 -17.75 17.17 -19.62
CA GLY A 67 -17.87 17.64 -18.24
C GLY A 67 -18.66 16.71 -17.32
N ALA A 68 -19.22 15.61 -17.82
CA ALA A 68 -19.87 14.61 -16.95
C ALA A 68 -18.86 13.94 -16.01
N THR A 69 -19.28 13.70 -14.78
CA THR A 69 -18.42 13.11 -13.74
C THR A 69 -19.05 11.87 -13.10
N SER A 70 -18.20 10.99 -12.60
CA SER A 70 -18.62 9.88 -11.74
C SER A 70 -18.84 10.34 -10.29
N THR A 71 -19.28 9.42 -9.45
CA THR A 71 -19.26 9.63 -8.00
C THR A 71 -17.81 9.69 -7.53
N ALA A 72 -17.49 10.67 -6.66
CA ALA A 72 -16.16 10.79 -6.09
C ALA A 72 -15.87 9.63 -5.12
N VAL A 73 -14.62 9.15 -5.14
CA VAL A 73 -14.09 8.16 -4.21
C VAL A 73 -13.12 8.87 -3.27
N GLY A 74 -13.40 8.80 -1.96
CA GLY A 74 -12.53 9.42 -0.96
C GLY A 74 -11.27 8.59 -0.73
N PHE A 75 -10.16 9.28 -0.43
CA PHE A 75 -8.93 8.70 0.09
C PHE A 75 -8.33 9.62 1.13
N ASN A 76 -7.46 9.09 1.98
CA ASN A 76 -6.81 9.85 3.04
C ASN A 76 -5.31 9.76 2.90
N ILE A 77 -4.62 10.85 3.25
CA ILE A 77 -3.18 10.87 3.45
C ILE A 77 -2.97 11.17 4.93
N GLN A 78 -2.35 10.22 5.62
CA GLN A 78 -2.10 10.32 7.05
C GLN A 78 -0.72 10.94 7.31
N LEU A 79 -0.69 11.84 8.29
CA LEU A 79 0.54 12.42 8.81
C LEU A 79 0.74 11.91 10.23
N ASP A 80 1.97 11.51 10.53
CA ASP A 80 2.39 11.02 11.84
C ASP A 80 3.46 11.93 12.45
N ASP A 81 3.68 11.77 13.75
CA ASP A 81 4.73 12.46 14.50
C ASP A 81 4.73 13.99 14.30
N CYS A 82 3.54 14.59 14.26
CA CYS A 82 3.40 16.02 14.06
C CYS A 82 3.84 16.81 15.31
N ASP A 83 4.77 17.74 15.13
CA ASP A 83 5.08 18.75 16.15
C ASP A 83 4.08 19.91 16.05
N THR A 84 3.05 19.86 16.86
CA THR A 84 1.99 20.88 16.89
C THR A 84 2.46 22.24 17.42
N THR A 85 3.68 22.33 17.95
CA THR A 85 4.28 23.60 18.33
C THR A 85 4.86 24.36 17.13
N LEU A 86 5.23 23.62 16.09
CA LEU A 86 5.80 24.17 14.84
C LEU A 86 4.75 24.36 13.75
N VAL A 87 3.78 23.42 13.66
CA VAL A 87 2.77 23.40 12.58
C VAL A 87 1.37 23.19 13.15
N SER A 88 0.41 23.95 12.67
CA SER A 88 -0.99 23.85 13.11
C SER A 88 -1.94 23.44 12.00
N LYS A 89 -1.46 23.39 10.75
CA LYS A 89 -2.26 23.08 9.58
C LYS A 89 -1.43 22.33 8.55
N ALA A 90 -2.10 21.46 7.80
CA ALA A 90 -1.53 20.77 6.66
C ALA A 90 -2.34 21.07 5.39
N SER A 91 -1.63 21.15 4.27
CA SER A 91 -2.21 21.21 2.94
C SER A 91 -1.36 20.39 1.99
N ILE A 92 -1.94 19.94 0.89
CA ILE A 92 -1.24 19.08 -0.07
C ILE A 92 -1.37 19.65 -1.48
N ALA A 93 -0.33 19.53 -2.27
CA ALA A 93 -0.33 19.77 -3.70
C ALA A 93 -0.06 18.45 -4.44
N PHE A 94 -0.64 18.31 -5.62
CA PHE A 94 -0.44 17.16 -6.48
C PHE A 94 0.28 17.58 -7.76
N SER A 95 1.17 16.73 -8.24
CA SER A 95 1.86 16.89 -9.52
C SER A 95 1.52 15.73 -10.43
N GLY A 96 1.23 16.01 -11.69
CA GLY A 96 0.92 14.97 -12.66
C GLY A 96 0.72 15.53 -14.07
N ALA A 97 0.70 14.63 -15.06
CA ALA A 97 0.42 15.02 -16.43
C ALA A 97 -1.06 15.35 -16.61
N ALA A 98 -1.37 16.60 -16.87
CA ALA A 98 -2.74 16.99 -17.21
C ALA A 98 -3.13 16.47 -18.61
N VAL A 99 -4.43 16.31 -18.86
CA VAL A 99 -4.94 15.82 -20.15
C VAL A 99 -4.59 16.76 -21.30
N ASP A 100 -4.55 18.07 -21.03
CA ASP A 100 -4.09 19.13 -21.94
C ASP A 100 -3.73 20.40 -21.16
N SER A 101 -3.20 21.39 -21.86
CA SER A 101 -2.75 22.66 -21.26
C SER A 101 -3.90 23.56 -20.75
N THR A 102 -5.14 23.30 -21.16
CA THR A 102 -6.33 24.07 -20.74
C THR A 102 -7.04 23.42 -19.55
N ASN A 103 -6.93 22.10 -19.42
CA ASN A 103 -7.55 21.29 -18.35
C ASN A 103 -6.52 20.85 -17.31
N THR A 104 -5.86 21.80 -16.68
CA THR A 104 -4.77 21.56 -15.72
C THR A 104 -5.18 20.89 -14.41
N THR A 105 -6.50 20.72 -14.18
CA THR A 105 -7.07 20.03 -13.03
C THR A 105 -7.48 18.58 -13.31
N VAL A 106 -7.28 18.10 -14.54
CA VAL A 106 -7.66 16.74 -14.97
C VAL A 106 -6.41 15.94 -15.32
N LEU A 107 -6.13 14.91 -14.53
CA LEU A 107 -5.00 14.01 -14.73
C LEU A 107 -5.25 13.10 -15.93
N ALA A 108 -4.28 13.03 -16.83
CA ALA A 108 -4.30 12.10 -17.95
C ALA A 108 -4.19 10.66 -17.46
N LEU A 109 -4.98 9.77 -18.05
CA LEU A 109 -4.81 8.35 -17.83
C LEU A 109 -3.60 7.84 -18.60
N GLN A 110 -2.88 6.90 -18.03
CA GLN A 110 -1.87 6.18 -18.77
C GLN A 110 -2.58 5.35 -19.85
N SER A 111 -2.32 5.69 -21.12
CA SER A 111 -2.79 4.86 -22.22
C SER A 111 -1.97 3.56 -22.22
N SER A 112 -2.56 2.47 -21.74
CA SER A 112 -1.98 1.16 -21.99
C SER A 112 -2.27 0.76 -23.44
N ALA A 113 -1.28 0.18 -24.12
CA ALA A 113 -1.46 -0.40 -25.47
C ALA A 113 -2.57 -1.48 -25.52
N ALA A 114 -3.15 -1.85 -24.39
CA ALA A 114 -4.17 -2.89 -24.19
C ALA A 114 -5.59 -2.33 -23.96
N GLY A 115 -5.91 -1.12 -24.40
CA GLY A 115 -7.30 -0.61 -24.37
C GLY A 115 -7.65 0.24 -23.16
N GLY A 116 -6.79 1.14 -22.75
CA GLY A 116 -7.11 2.18 -21.78
C GLY A 116 -8.28 3.06 -22.25
N ALA A 117 -9.03 3.64 -21.30
CA ALA A 117 -10.12 4.56 -21.61
C ALA A 117 -9.57 5.82 -22.30
N THR A 118 -10.30 6.32 -23.28
CA THR A 118 -9.97 7.57 -24.01
C THR A 118 -11.01 8.66 -23.72
N ASN A 119 -10.60 9.91 -23.85
CA ASN A 119 -11.46 11.09 -23.61
C ASN A 119 -12.00 11.21 -22.19
N VAL A 120 -11.33 10.58 -21.22
CA VAL A 120 -11.63 10.69 -19.80
C VAL A 120 -10.35 10.92 -19.01
N GLY A 121 -10.47 11.48 -17.83
CA GLY A 121 -9.35 11.71 -16.92
C GLY A 121 -9.78 11.62 -15.46
N ILE A 122 -8.87 11.83 -14.55
CA ILE A 122 -9.13 11.82 -13.13
C ILE A 122 -9.01 13.26 -12.62
N GLN A 123 -10.00 13.71 -11.86
CA GLN A 123 -9.96 14.98 -11.17
C GLN A 123 -9.81 14.73 -9.66
N ILE A 124 -8.86 15.43 -9.05
CA ILE A 124 -8.64 15.37 -7.60
C ILE A 124 -9.33 16.58 -6.99
N LEU A 125 -10.21 16.32 -6.04
CA LEU A 125 -10.93 17.35 -5.30
C LEU A 125 -10.38 17.44 -3.88
N ASP A 126 -10.28 18.64 -3.36
CA ASP A 126 -9.99 18.82 -1.95
C ASP A 126 -11.24 18.53 -1.08
N ARG A 127 -11.09 18.63 0.24
CA ARG A 127 -12.19 18.40 1.20
C ARG A 127 -13.38 19.35 1.05
N THR A 128 -13.20 20.46 0.34
CA THR A 128 -14.27 21.42 0.05
C THR A 128 -14.97 21.15 -1.29
N GLY A 129 -14.49 20.15 -2.05
CA GLY A 129 -14.97 19.81 -3.38
C GLY A 129 -14.36 20.67 -4.49
N THR A 130 -13.31 21.44 -4.18
CA THR A 130 -12.59 22.25 -5.17
C THR A 130 -11.58 21.39 -5.92
N ALA A 131 -11.60 21.48 -7.26
CA ALA A 131 -10.65 20.77 -8.10
C ALA A 131 -9.23 21.36 -7.95
N LEU A 132 -8.26 20.47 -7.69
CA LEU A 132 -6.87 20.84 -7.54
C LEU A 132 -6.15 20.86 -8.89
N LYS A 133 -5.26 21.82 -9.09
CA LYS A 133 -4.32 21.78 -10.20
C LYS A 133 -3.23 20.75 -9.94
N LEU A 134 -2.66 20.23 -11.04
CA LEU A 134 -1.65 19.19 -11.01
C LEU A 134 -0.24 19.76 -11.25
N ASP A 135 0.00 20.97 -10.79
CA ASP A 135 1.24 21.72 -10.96
C ASP A 135 2.29 21.49 -9.84
N GLY A 136 1.89 20.83 -8.76
CA GLY A 136 2.73 20.63 -7.58
C GLY A 136 2.87 21.87 -6.68
N GLU A 137 2.25 22.99 -7.04
CA GLU A 137 2.36 24.27 -6.35
C GLU A 137 1.01 24.81 -5.84
N SER A 138 -0.10 24.31 -6.40
CA SER A 138 -1.46 24.68 -5.99
C SER A 138 -1.94 23.75 -4.85
N TYR A 139 -2.03 24.31 -3.65
CA TYR A 139 -2.35 23.54 -2.44
C TYR A 139 -3.85 23.43 -2.18
N SER A 140 -4.26 22.32 -1.61
CA SER A 140 -5.61 22.08 -1.09
C SER A 140 -5.97 23.04 0.03
N ALA A 141 -7.27 23.15 0.33
CA ALA A 141 -7.70 23.79 1.56
C ALA A 141 -7.05 23.13 2.77
N ALA A 142 -6.42 23.95 3.61
CA ALA A 142 -5.70 23.45 4.80
C ALA A 142 -6.63 22.75 5.77
N THR A 143 -6.12 21.70 6.41
CA THR A 143 -6.78 20.97 7.50
C THR A 143 -6.01 21.15 8.80
N THR A 144 -6.69 21.11 9.91
CA THR A 144 -6.14 21.13 11.27
C THR A 144 -6.17 19.73 11.86
#